data_112bcdc4c584a34daba3bb829a811427
#
_entry.id   112bcdc4c584a34daba3bb829a811427
#
_cell.length_a   1.000
_cell.length_b   1.000
_cell.length_c   1.000
_cell.angle_alpha   90.00
_cell.angle_beta   90.00
_cell.angle_gamma   90.00
#
_symmetry.space_group_name_H-M   'P 1'
#
loop_
_entity.id
_entity.type
_entity.pdbx_description
1 polymer ?
#
loop_
_entity_poly.entity_id
_entity_poly.type
_entity_poly.pdbx_seq_one_letter_code
_entity_poly.pdbx_strand_id
1 'polypeptide(L)'
;MVRFGFFVILAAAALGAAPSYAREYFVGGPVKQDDMEIVANYLIGVEMSPMPEAMGGMMEQGSDMIHLEADIHATADNPYGYADGAWIPYLTIDYELKKTGSGWSTSGKLLPMTAKDGPHYANNLTMGGPGEYHVTYRISPPADGTFWRHVDKETGVPDWWKPITVNFTFKYPQK
;
A
#
# COMPACT_ATOMS: atom_id res chain seq x y z
N MET A 1 -16.33 70.07 20.83
CA MET A 1 -15.48 69.34 19.84
C MET A 1 -15.27 67.96 20.35
N VAL A 2 -16.01 66.97 19.82
CA VAL A 2 -15.87 65.56 20.19
C VAL A 2 -15.09 64.86 19.05
N ARG A 3 -13.91 64.28 19.36
CA ARG A 3 -13.09 63.53 18.41
C ARG A 3 -13.50 62.06 18.47
N PHE A 4 -14.10 61.55 17.42
CA PHE A 4 -14.30 60.11 17.19
C PHE A 4 -13.00 59.49 16.69
N GLY A 5 -12.42 58.59 17.51
CA GLY A 5 -11.30 57.73 17.09
C GLY A 5 -11.84 56.50 16.36
N PHE A 6 -11.42 56.32 15.10
CA PHE A 6 -11.66 55.10 14.33
C PHE A 6 -10.67 54.04 14.78
N PHE A 7 -11.16 52.95 15.41
CA PHE A 7 -10.39 51.74 15.62
C PHE A 7 -10.50 50.82 14.39
N VAL A 8 -9.41 50.67 13.66
CA VAL A 8 -9.30 49.64 12.60
C VAL A 8 -8.91 48.36 13.25
N ILE A 9 -9.83 47.38 13.28
CA ILE A 9 -9.54 46.01 13.71
C ILE A 9 -8.96 45.25 12.50
N LEU A 10 -7.68 45.00 12.52
CA LEU A 10 -7.00 44.14 11.55
C LEU A 10 -7.29 42.68 11.90
N ALA A 11 -8.22 42.04 11.19
CA ALA A 11 -8.46 40.61 11.30
C ALA A 11 -7.32 39.86 10.59
N ALA A 12 -6.39 39.28 11.35
CA ALA A 12 -5.39 38.36 10.83
C ALA A 12 -6.08 37.02 10.48
N ALA A 13 -6.28 36.77 9.18
CA ALA A 13 -6.70 35.46 8.70
C ALA A 13 -5.55 34.48 8.91
N ALA A 14 -5.66 33.59 9.89
CA ALA A 14 -4.78 32.45 10.02
C ALA A 14 -5.07 31.48 8.86
N LEU A 15 -4.22 31.50 7.86
CA LEU A 15 -4.16 30.43 6.84
C LEU A 15 -3.70 29.15 7.55
N GLY A 16 -4.65 28.37 8.03
CA GLY A 16 -4.37 27.02 8.49
C GLY A 16 -3.88 26.18 7.30
N ALA A 17 -2.61 25.75 7.34
CA ALA A 17 -2.12 24.75 6.42
C ALA A 17 -2.98 23.49 6.63
N ALA A 18 -3.73 23.08 5.61
CA ALA A 18 -4.40 21.80 5.62
C ALA A 18 -3.33 20.68 5.75
N PRO A 19 -3.55 19.65 6.58
CA PRO A 19 -2.60 18.56 6.65
C PRO A 19 -2.47 17.95 5.25
N SER A 20 -1.25 17.96 4.72
CA SER A 20 -0.91 17.27 3.47
C SER A 20 -0.87 15.77 3.79
N TYR A 21 -1.98 15.09 3.59
CA TYR A 21 -1.94 13.63 3.52
C TYR A 21 -1.24 13.23 2.21
N ALA A 22 -0.37 12.22 2.27
CA ALA A 22 0.16 11.61 1.06
C ALA A 22 -1.04 11.18 0.20
N ARG A 23 -1.10 11.65 -1.05
CA ARG A 23 -2.21 11.32 -1.94
C ARG A 23 -2.02 9.91 -2.43
N GLU A 24 -3.01 9.09 -2.19
CA GLU A 24 -3.11 7.74 -2.72
C GLU A 24 -3.59 7.77 -4.18
N TYR A 25 -2.92 6.98 -5.02
CA TYR A 25 -3.23 6.83 -6.43
C TYR A 25 -3.60 5.38 -6.70
N PHE A 26 -4.83 5.17 -7.18
CA PHE A 26 -5.37 3.85 -7.45
C PHE A 26 -4.66 3.18 -8.64
N VAL A 27 -4.12 1.98 -8.40
CA VAL A 27 -3.47 1.13 -9.42
C VAL A 27 -4.46 0.11 -9.97
N GLY A 28 -5.23 -0.55 -9.11
CA GLY A 28 -6.26 -1.50 -9.55
C GLY A 28 -6.89 -2.30 -8.43
N GLY A 29 -8.00 -2.96 -8.76
CA GLY A 29 -8.79 -3.76 -7.83
C GLY A 29 -10.21 -3.19 -7.62
N PRO A 30 -10.97 -3.64 -6.59
CA PRO A 30 -10.66 -4.85 -5.83
C PRO A 30 -10.73 -6.12 -6.69
N VAL A 31 -9.77 -7.02 -6.53
CA VAL A 31 -9.84 -8.39 -7.04
C VAL A 31 -10.19 -9.30 -5.87
N LYS A 32 -11.26 -10.11 -6.02
CA LYS A 32 -11.63 -11.11 -5.03
C LYS A 32 -11.14 -12.48 -5.49
N GLN A 33 -10.24 -13.06 -4.72
CA GLN A 33 -9.66 -14.37 -5.01
C GLN A 33 -9.23 -15.07 -3.71
N ASP A 34 -9.50 -16.38 -3.59
CA ASP A 34 -9.18 -17.21 -2.41
C ASP A 34 -9.60 -16.56 -1.08
N ASP A 35 -10.86 -16.09 -1.04
CA ASP A 35 -11.50 -15.44 0.10
C ASP A 35 -10.77 -14.18 0.61
N MET A 36 -10.04 -13.53 -0.28
CA MET A 36 -9.37 -12.25 -0.08
C MET A 36 -9.86 -11.19 -1.05
N GLU A 37 -9.89 -9.95 -0.59
CA GLU A 37 -10.02 -8.76 -1.42
C GLU A 37 -8.66 -8.07 -1.53
N ILE A 38 -8.20 -7.84 -2.76
CA ILE A 38 -6.86 -7.35 -3.07
C ILE A 38 -6.99 -6.04 -3.84
N VAL A 39 -6.41 -4.97 -3.31
CA VAL A 39 -6.34 -3.64 -3.94
C VAL A 39 -4.88 -3.25 -4.09
N ALA A 40 -4.53 -2.60 -5.17
CA ALA A 40 -3.22 -2.05 -5.42
C ALA A 40 -3.29 -0.52 -5.56
N ASN A 41 -2.41 0.17 -4.86
CA ASN A 41 -2.29 1.62 -4.84
C ASN A 41 -0.82 2.04 -4.92
N TYR A 42 -0.55 3.32 -5.12
CA TYR A 42 0.74 3.90 -4.82
C TYR A 42 0.61 5.31 -4.23
N LEU A 43 1.58 5.69 -3.42
CA LEU A 43 1.71 7.03 -2.85
C LEU A 43 3.05 7.65 -3.25
N ILE A 44 3.16 8.96 -3.06
CA ILE A 44 4.40 9.72 -3.29
C ILE A 44 4.81 10.36 -1.97
N GLY A 45 6.11 10.34 -1.67
CA GLY A 45 6.68 11.06 -0.51
C GLY A 45 6.46 10.38 0.84
N VAL A 46 6.35 9.05 0.86
CA VAL A 46 6.23 8.27 2.11
C VAL A 46 7.60 8.06 2.75
N GLU A 47 7.70 8.39 4.03
CA GLU A 47 8.85 8.09 4.89
C GLU A 47 8.49 6.93 5.84
N MET A 48 9.43 6.01 6.04
CA MET A 48 9.26 4.82 6.88
C MET A 48 10.32 4.75 7.97
N SER A 49 9.98 4.11 9.10
CA SER A 49 10.90 3.85 10.20
C SER A 49 10.58 2.50 10.87
N PRO A 50 11.56 1.63 11.18
CA PRO A 50 12.95 1.75 10.71
C PRO A 50 13.04 1.54 9.21
N MET A 51 14.03 2.16 8.56
CA MET A 51 14.31 1.90 7.16
C MET A 51 14.90 0.48 7.02
N PRO A 52 14.23 -0.47 6.34
CA PRO A 52 14.77 -1.81 6.18
C PRO A 52 16.06 -1.80 5.38
N GLU A 53 17.10 -2.56 5.81
CA GLU A 53 18.33 -2.74 5.03
C GLU A 53 18.07 -3.29 3.62
N ALA A 54 17.05 -4.15 3.49
CA ALA A 54 16.60 -4.69 2.21
C ALA A 54 16.08 -3.64 1.21
N MET A 55 15.79 -2.42 1.68
CA MET A 55 15.40 -1.26 0.85
C MET A 55 16.59 -0.36 0.49
N GLY A 56 17.83 -0.82 0.70
CA GLY A 56 19.03 -0.13 0.24
C GLY A 56 19.52 1.03 1.09
N GLY A 57 19.11 1.12 2.36
CA GLY A 57 19.59 2.19 3.23
C GLY A 57 19.14 3.56 2.79
N MET A 58 19.58 4.65 2.89
CA MET A 58 19.08 5.97 2.51
C MET A 58 18.49 5.99 1.11
N MET A 59 17.17 6.04 1.04
CA MET A 59 16.48 6.32 -0.22
C MET A 59 16.64 7.81 -0.53
N GLU A 60 17.41 8.13 -1.56
CA GLU A 60 17.32 9.45 -2.16
C GLU A 60 15.84 9.64 -2.59
N GLN A 61 15.19 10.68 -2.05
CA GLN A 61 13.87 11.10 -2.50
C GLN A 61 14.00 11.65 -3.92
N GLY A 62 13.98 10.73 -4.90
CA GLY A 62 13.93 11.09 -6.32
C GLY A 62 12.52 11.47 -6.71
N SER A 63 12.38 12.34 -7.72
CA SER A 63 11.09 12.79 -8.26
C SER A 63 10.20 11.65 -8.81
N ASP A 64 10.79 10.49 -9.09
CA ASP A 64 10.13 9.32 -9.67
C ASP A 64 9.99 8.16 -8.68
N MET A 65 10.13 8.42 -7.38
CA MET A 65 9.92 7.40 -6.34
C MET A 65 8.46 7.30 -5.98
N ILE A 66 7.96 6.07 -5.90
CA ILE A 66 6.63 5.74 -5.38
C ILE A 66 6.74 4.75 -4.21
N HIS A 67 5.72 4.77 -3.36
CA HIS A 67 5.43 3.75 -2.38
C HIS A 67 4.34 2.86 -2.95
N LEU A 68 4.71 1.70 -3.49
CA LEU A 68 3.79 0.75 -4.11
C LEU A 68 3.17 -0.12 -3.03
N GLU A 69 1.84 -0.20 -2.98
CA GLU A 69 1.07 -0.86 -1.92
C GLU A 69 0.21 -2.00 -2.44
N ALA A 70 -0.04 -2.95 -1.54
CA ALA A 70 -1.07 -3.97 -1.65
C ALA A 70 -1.86 -4.03 -0.34
N ASP A 71 -3.15 -3.70 -0.43
CA ASP A 71 -4.13 -3.87 0.62
C ASP A 71 -4.82 -5.22 0.44
N ILE A 72 -4.66 -6.11 1.43
CA ILE A 72 -5.20 -7.46 1.35
C ILE A 72 -6.02 -7.73 2.61
N HIS A 73 -7.33 -7.86 2.38
CA HIS A 73 -8.31 -8.05 3.44
C HIS A 73 -9.12 -9.32 3.22
N ALA A 74 -9.53 -9.94 4.32
CA ALA A 74 -10.41 -11.11 4.28
C ALA A 74 -11.81 -10.72 3.80
N THR A 75 -12.44 -11.59 3.01
CA THR A 75 -13.87 -11.48 2.70
C THR A 75 -14.71 -12.14 3.80
N ALA A 76 -16.03 -11.90 3.77
CA ALA A 76 -16.97 -12.44 4.76
C ALA A 76 -16.97 -13.98 4.84
N ASP A 77 -16.67 -14.65 3.72
CA ASP A 77 -16.66 -16.12 3.62
C ASP A 77 -15.29 -16.74 3.90
N ASN A 78 -14.34 -15.95 4.44
CA ASN A 78 -12.97 -16.40 4.68
C ASN A 78 -12.92 -17.58 5.68
N PRO A 79 -12.39 -18.76 5.29
CA PRO A 79 -12.41 -19.94 6.12
C PRO A 79 -11.26 -20.03 7.14
N TYR A 80 -10.33 -19.07 7.13
CA TYR A 80 -9.12 -19.07 7.95
C TYR A 80 -9.27 -18.34 9.29
N GLY A 81 -10.51 -18.00 9.66
CA GLY A 81 -10.81 -17.36 10.96
C GLY A 81 -10.59 -15.85 11.00
N TYR A 82 -10.29 -15.21 9.88
CA TYR A 82 -10.23 -13.76 9.78
C TYR A 82 -11.65 -13.19 9.69
N ALA A 83 -11.92 -12.11 10.42
CA ALA A 83 -13.18 -11.39 10.29
C ALA A 83 -13.28 -10.70 8.92
N ASP A 84 -14.51 -10.46 8.43
CA ASP A 84 -14.74 -9.67 7.23
C ASP A 84 -14.05 -8.31 7.30
N GLY A 85 -13.29 -7.97 6.25
CA GLY A 85 -12.49 -6.76 6.18
C GLY A 85 -11.21 -6.76 7.04
N ALA A 86 -10.88 -7.85 7.74
CA ALA A 86 -9.64 -7.93 8.50
C ALA A 86 -8.42 -7.99 7.57
N TRP A 87 -7.39 -7.21 7.85
CA TRP A 87 -6.11 -7.33 7.16
C TRP A 87 -5.48 -8.71 7.41
N ILE A 88 -4.93 -9.34 6.37
CA ILE A 88 -4.34 -10.68 6.46
C ILE A 88 -2.83 -10.55 6.68
N PRO A 89 -2.32 -10.95 7.85
CA PRO A 89 -0.91 -10.85 8.21
C PRO A 89 -0.06 -12.00 7.64
N TYR A 90 1.27 -11.84 7.72
CA TYR A 90 2.29 -12.85 7.41
C TYR A 90 2.32 -13.34 5.96
N LEU A 91 1.72 -12.62 5.02
CA LEU A 91 1.84 -12.91 3.60
C LEU A 91 3.26 -12.63 3.10
N THR A 92 3.69 -13.41 2.12
CA THR A 92 4.85 -13.08 1.29
C THR A 92 4.35 -12.59 -0.06
N ILE A 93 4.64 -11.33 -0.39
CA ILE A 93 4.19 -10.72 -1.63
C ILE A 93 5.39 -10.33 -2.45
N ASP A 94 5.61 -11.05 -3.57
CA ASP A 94 6.59 -10.67 -4.58
C ASP A 94 5.89 -9.79 -5.61
N TYR A 95 6.54 -8.69 -6.04
CA TYR A 95 6.06 -7.87 -7.15
C TYR A 95 7.01 -7.90 -8.33
N GLU A 96 6.46 -7.81 -9.52
CA GLU A 96 7.17 -7.46 -10.75
C GLU A 96 6.44 -6.27 -11.40
N LEU A 97 7.19 -5.23 -11.76
CA LEU A 97 6.68 -4.03 -12.43
C LEU A 97 7.39 -3.84 -13.76
N LYS A 98 6.62 -3.74 -14.85
CA LYS A 98 7.13 -3.57 -16.22
C LYS A 98 6.52 -2.35 -16.88
N LYS A 99 7.33 -1.55 -17.57
CA LYS A 99 6.85 -0.41 -18.36
C LYS A 99 6.54 -0.85 -19.78
N THR A 100 5.32 -0.57 -20.25
CA THR A 100 4.86 -0.88 -21.60
C THR A 100 5.74 -0.19 -22.66
N GLY A 101 6.10 -0.93 -23.70
CA GLY A 101 6.87 -0.40 -24.83
C GLY A 101 8.32 -0.06 -24.50
N SER A 102 8.86 -0.55 -23.39
CA SER A 102 10.26 -0.36 -23.01
C SER A 102 10.87 -1.65 -22.44
N GLY A 103 12.20 -1.71 -22.32
CA GLY A 103 12.89 -2.80 -21.62
C GLY A 103 13.01 -2.60 -20.11
N TRP A 104 12.39 -1.54 -19.54
CA TRP A 104 12.48 -1.27 -18.12
C TRP A 104 11.58 -2.20 -17.30
N SER A 105 12.15 -2.77 -16.27
CA SER A 105 11.42 -3.54 -15.24
C SER A 105 12.11 -3.47 -13.90
N THR A 106 11.35 -3.67 -12.84
CA THR A 106 11.87 -3.87 -11.48
C THR A 106 11.03 -4.92 -10.76
N SER A 107 11.61 -5.56 -9.76
CA SER A 107 10.94 -6.57 -8.94
C SER A 107 11.47 -6.54 -7.52
N GLY A 108 10.69 -7.07 -6.59
CA GLY A 108 11.07 -7.15 -5.17
C GLY A 108 9.95 -7.73 -4.32
N LYS A 109 9.98 -7.41 -3.04
CA LYS A 109 8.95 -7.83 -2.08
C LYS A 109 8.25 -6.61 -1.51
N LEU A 110 6.94 -6.72 -1.29
CA LEU A 110 6.21 -5.80 -0.44
C LEU A 110 6.36 -6.27 1.02
N LEU A 111 6.66 -5.35 1.92
CA LEU A 111 6.87 -5.62 3.34
C LEU A 111 5.67 -5.17 4.17
N PRO A 112 5.33 -5.89 5.25
CA PRO A 112 4.24 -5.48 6.14
C PRO A 112 4.62 -4.19 6.87
N MET A 113 3.70 -3.25 6.89
CA MET A 113 3.83 -1.99 7.62
C MET A 113 2.48 -1.44 8.03
N THR A 114 2.46 -0.31 8.70
CA THR A 114 1.23 0.34 9.17
C THR A 114 1.28 1.83 8.93
N ALA A 115 0.16 2.41 8.56
CA ALA A 115 -0.10 3.83 8.46
C ALA A 115 -1.35 4.21 9.29
N LYS A 116 -1.79 5.46 9.21
CA LYS A 116 -2.95 5.93 9.99
C LYS A 116 -4.27 5.26 9.58
N ASP A 117 -4.38 4.84 8.35
CA ASP A 117 -5.52 4.16 7.73
C ASP A 117 -5.51 2.64 7.92
N GLY A 118 -4.39 2.09 8.36
CA GLY A 118 -4.29 0.69 8.72
C GLY A 118 -2.99 0.00 8.30
N PRO A 119 -2.89 -1.31 8.57
CA PRO A 119 -1.78 -2.12 8.12
C PRO A 119 -1.93 -2.51 6.64
N HIS A 120 -0.82 -2.54 5.91
CA HIS A 120 -0.73 -2.90 4.49
C HIS A 120 0.63 -3.54 4.17
N TYR A 121 0.81 -3.95 2.92
CA TYR A 121 2.10 -4.39 2.40
C TYR A 121 2.60 -3.40 1.37
N ALA A 122 3.85 -2.93 1.49
CA ALA A 122 4.38 -1.96 0.55
C ALA A 122 5.90 -2.00 0.39
N ASN A 123 6.39 -1.31 -0.64
CA ASN A 123 7.80 -1.04 -0.84
C ASN A 123 7.97 0.28 -1.60
N ASN A 124 9.04 1.01 -1.27
CA ASN A 124 9.46 2.16 -2.05
C ASN A 124 10.29 1.69 -3.25
N LEU A 125 10.00 2.24 -4.41
CA LEU A 125 10.73 1.93 -5.64
C LEU A 125 10.79 3.14 -6.57
N THR A 126 11.82 3.18 -7.41
CA THR A 126 11.97 4.23 -8.43
C THR A 126 11.37 3.77 -9.73
N MET A 127 10.49 4.61 -10.32
CA MET A 127 9.84 4.36 -11.60
C MET A 127 10.78 4.62 -12.79
N GLY A 128 10.49 4.00 -13.92
CA GLY A 128 11.20 4.24 -15.20
C GLY A 128 10.68 5.47 -15.95
N GLY A 129 10.23 6.53 -15.26
CA GLY A 129 9.63 7.73 -15.83
C GLY A 129 8.18 7.55 -16.31
N PRO A 130 7.53 8.59 -16.86
CA PRO A 130 6.13 8.56 -17.26
C PRO A 130 5.80 7.46 -18.28
N GLY A 131 4.65 6.81 -18.13
CA GLY A 131 4.21 5.77 -19.06
C GLY A 131 3.10 4.88 -18.50
N GLU A 132 2.79 3.82 -19.23
CA GLU A 132 1.90 2.76 -18.79
C GLU A 132 2.72 1.62 -18.19
N TYR A 133 2.22 1.04 -17.12
CA TYR A 133 2.90 0.00 -16.35
C TYR A 133 1.97 -1.19 -16.10
N HIS A 134 2.57 -2.37 -16.12
CA HIS A 134 1.94 -3.61 -15.66
C HIS A 134 2.61 -4.03 -14.34
N VAL A 135 1.83 -4.21 -13.29
CA VAL A 135 2.28 -4.77 -12.04
C VAL A 135 1.67 -6.16 -11.84
N THR A 136 2.50 -7.09 -11.43
CA THR A 136 2.13 -8.45 -11.06
C THR A 136 2.46 -8.65 -9.59
N TYR A 137 1.48 -9.04 -8.78
CA TYR A 137 1.70 -9.52 -7.41
C TYR A 137 1.55 -11.03 -7.37
N ARG A 138 2.56 -11.71 -6.83
CA ARG A 138 2.49 -13.10 -6.43
C ARG A 138 2.35 -13.14 -4.92
N ILE A 139 1.16 -13.53 -4.44
CA ILE A 139 0.79 -13.53 -3.03
C ILE A 139 0.84 -14.97 -2.53
N SER A 140 1.76 -15.23 -1.60
CA SER A 140 1.92 -16.52 -0.95
C SER A 140 1.35 -16.46 0.47
N PRO A 141 0.73 -17.56 0.96
CA PRO A 141 0.25 -17.64 2.34
C PRO A 141 1.41 -17.55 3.34
N PRO A 142 1.12 -17.49 4.64
CA PRO A 142 2.15 -17.52 5.68
C PRO A 142 3.09 -18.71 5.48
N ALA A 143 4.41 -18.46 5.56
CA ALA A 143 5.42 -19.52 5.46
C ALA A 143 5.38 -20.42 6.70
N ASP A 144 5.80 -21.65 6.54
CA ASP A 144 5.90 -22.63 7.63
C ASP A 144 6.70 -22.05 8.80
N GLY A 145 6.14 -22.20 10.00
CA GLY A 145 6.75 -21.71 11.23
C GLY A 145 6.65 -20.20 11.48
N THR A 146 6.00 -19.41 10.61
CA THR A 146 5.80 -17.97 10.82
C THR A 146 4.43 -17.63 11.40
N PHE A 147 3.40 -18.41 11.07
CA PHE A 147 2.05 -18.24 11.56
C PHE A 147 1.37 -19.60 11.68
N TRP A 148 0.88 -19.93 12.88
CA TRP A 148 0.35 -21.25 13.19
C TRP A 148 -1.17 -21.28 13.00
N ARG A 149 -1.69 -22.40 12.55
CA ARG A 149 -3.13 -22.67 12.44
C ARG A 149 -3.52 -23.86 13.31
N HIS A 150 -4.73 -23.84 13.83
CA HIS A 150 -5.31 -25.02 14.48
C HIS A 150 -5.69 -26.07 13.43
N VAL A 151 -5.50 -27.35 13.78
CA VAL A 151 -5.80 -28.48 12.89
C VAL A 151 -6.71 -29.50 13.55
N ASP A 152 -7.16 -29.23 14.79
CA ASP A 152 -8.11 -30.07 15.50
C ASP A 152 -9.54 -29.94 14.94
N LYS A 153 -10.41 -30.87 15.33
CA LYS A 153 -11.77 -30.94 14.78
C LYS A 153 -12.66 -29.75 15.19
N GLU A 154 -12.45 -29.21 16.39
CA GLU A 154 -13.32 -28.21 17.01
C GLU A 154 -13.00 -26.79 16.58
N THR A 155 -11.70 -26.48 16.40
CA THR A 155 -11.23 -25.12 16.15
C THR A 155 -10.34 -24.99 14.93
N GLY A 156 -10.08 -26.10 14.22
CA GLY A 156 -9.19 -26.14 13.08
C GLY A 156 -9.68 -25.35 11.87
N VAL A 157 -8.74 -24.73 11.18
CA VAL A 157 -8.95 -24.08 9.88
C VAL A 157 -8.30 -24.93 8.76
N PRO A 158 -8.73 -24.79 7.50
CA PRO A 158 -8.19 -25.59 6.40
C PRO A 158 -6.70 -25.31 6.14
N ASP A 159 -6.08 -26.14 5.30
CA ASP A 159 -4.73 -25.89 4.79
C ASP A 159 -4.70 -24.55 4.04
N TRP A 160 -3.56 -23.85 4.18
CA TRP A 160 -3.37 -22.61 3.45
C TRP A 160 -3.56 -22.77 1.93
N TRP A 161 -4.05 -21.72 1.29
CA TRP A 161 -4.17 -21.65 -0.16
C TRP A 161 -2.81 -21.77 -0.88
N LYS A 162 -2.81 -22.09 -2.15
CA LYS A 162 -1.61 -22.05 -3.00
C LYS A 162 -1.33 -20.59 -3.40
N PRO A 163 -0.05 -20.23 -3.64
CA PRO A 163 0.27 -18.88 -4.11
C PRO A 163 -0.59 -18.46 -5.31
N ILE A 164 -1.17 -17.30 -5.21
CA ILE A 164 -2.01 -16.68 -6.26
C ILE A 164 -1.25 -15.57 -6.97
N THR A 165 -1.73 -15.21 -8.16
CA THR A 165 -1.15 -14.11 -8.95
C THR A 165 -2.26 -13.18 -9.39
N VAL A 166 -2.09 -11.88 -9.11
CA VAL A 166 -2.97 -10.81 -9.59
C VAL A 166 -2.18 -9.81 -10.42
N ASN A 167 -2.83 -9.23 -11.44
CA ASN A 167 -2.20 -8.32 -12.37
C ASN A 167 -3.04 -7.04 -12.50
N PHE A 168 -2.35 -5.90 -12.55
CA PHE A 168 -2.98 -4.60 -12.76
C PHE A 168 -2.21 -3.82 -13.83
N THR A 169 -2.89 -2.86 -14.44
CA THR A 169 -2.29 -1.93 -15.40
C THR A 169 -2.67 -0.51 -15.02
N PHE A 170 -1.69 0.39 -14.97
CA PHE A 170 -1.91 1.78 -14.60
C PHE A 170 -1.00 2.74 -15.37
N LYS A 171 -1.36 4.01 -15.37
CA LYS A 171 -0.52 5.09 -15.93
C LYS A 171 0.21 5.81 -14.81
N TYR A 172 1.48 6.11 -15.02
CA TYR A 172 2.30 6.91 -14.11
C TYR A 172 2.86 8.13 -14.84
N PRO A 173 2.93 9.34 -14.22
CA PRO A 173 2.19 9.67 -13.02
C PRO A 173 0.69 9.83 -13.29
N GLN A 174 -0.13 9.57 -12.29
CA GLN A 174 -1.55 9.93 -12.31
C GLN A 174 -1.71 11.41 -11.90
N LYS A 175 -2.72 12.09 -12.45
CA LYS A 175 -2.99 13.52 -12.22
C LYS A 175 -4.02 13.73 -11.12
#